data_e151ab8e62ccd8089a0f3da00c87da1c
#
_entry.id   e151ab8e62ccd8089a0f3da00c87da1c
#
_cell.length_a   1.000
_cell.length_b   1.000
_cell.length_c   1.000
_cell.angle_alpha   90.00
_cell.angle_beta   90.00
_cell.angle_gamma   90.00
#
_symmetry.space_group_name_H-M   'P 1'
#
loop_
_entity.id
_entity.type
_entity.pdbx_description
1 polymer ?
#
loop_
_entity_poly.entity_id
_entity_poly.type
_entity_poly.pdbx_seq_one_letter_code
_entity_poly.pdbx_strand_id
1 'polypeptide(L)'
;MAVVKWLEKPEAHDFPAAADYLALIADLPTVNKVTKRLRAGTVVYKKAKDILRAAQLTLLPADNPHVAADLAKIKAGDPLSPILAVRGDLMTGVQLQVADGYHRVCASYYTDENTDIPVVIASR
;
A
#
# COMPACT_ATOMS: atom_id res chain seq x y z
N MET A 1 -22.68 -3.41 7.33
CA MET A 1 -21.55 -2.63 6.83
C MET A 1 -20.38 -3.55 6.53
N ALA A 2 -19.79 -3.45 5.36
CA ALA A 2 -18.67 -4.31 4.99
C ALA A 2 -17.41 -3.89 5.76
N VAL A 3 -16.68 -4.88 6.28
CA VAL A 3 -15.39 -4.69 6.92
C VAL A 3 -14.33 -5.24 5.98
N VAL A 4 -13.24 -4.49 5.78
CA VAL A 4 -12.14 -4.93 4.92
C VAL A 4 -11.43 -6.09 5.60
N LYS A 5 -11.29 -7.20 4.89
CA LYS A 5 -10.52 -8.36 5.33
C LYS A 5 -9.17 -8.35 4.66
N TRP A 6 -8.15 -8.82 5.35
CA TRP A 6 -6.77 -8.79 4.88
C TRP A 6 -6.11 -10.15 5.01
N LEU A 7 -5.26 -10.48 4.05
CA LEU A 7 -4.32 -11.58 4.20
C LEU A 7 -3.31 -11.23 5.30
N GLU A 8 -2.72 -12.23 5.92
CA GLU A 8 -1.72 -12.00 6.98
C GLU A 8 -0.39 -11.48 6.44
N LYS A 9 -0.07 -11.81 5.19
CA LYS A 9 1.19 -11.42 4.53
C LYS A 9 0.92 -10.99 3.11
N PRO A 10 1.78 -10.11 2.54
CA PRO A 10 1.71 -9.78 1.12
C PRO A 10 1.82 -11.03 0.25
N GLU A 11 1.15 -11.01 -0.89
CA GLU A 11 1.25 -12.08 -1.87
C GLU A 11 2.59 -12.01 -2.61
N ALA A 12 3.05 -13.16 -3.13
CA ALA A 12 4.35 -13.24 -3.79
C ALA A 12 4.49 -12.24 -4.94
N HIS A 13 3.40 -12.03 -5.71
CA HIS A 13 3.42 -11.12 -6.86
C HIS A 13 3.42 -9.64 -6.48
N ASP A 14 3.17 -9.29 -5.23
CA ASP A 14 3.19 -7.90 -4.78
C ASP A 14 4.61 -7.33 -4.78
N PHE A 15 5.62 -8.17 -4.49
CA PHE A 15 7.00 -7.72 -4.41
C PHE A 15 7.59 -7.34 -5.78
N PRO A 16 7.43 -8.12 -6.85
CA PRO A 16 7.81 -7.66 -8.18
C PRO A 16 7.08 -6.40 -8.61
N ALA A 17 5.80 -6.26 -8.29
CA ALA A 17 5.04 -5.07 -8.61
C ALA A 17 5.60 -3.82 -7.90
N ALA A 18 5.96 -3.97 -6.62
CA ALA A 18 6.62 -2.89 -5.87
C ALA A 18 7.98 -2.54 -6.47
N ALA A 19 8.77 -3.55 -6.86
CA ALA A 19 10.07 -3.34 -7.48
C ALA A 19 9.95 -2.58 -8.81
N ASP A 20 8.95 -2.89 -9.62
CA ASP A 20 8.71 -2.20 -10.89
C ASP A 20 8.41 -0.71 -10.67
N TYR A 21 7.59 -0.41 -9.66
CA TYR A 21 7.33 0.99 -9.30
C TYR A 21 8.60 1.68 -8.82
N LEU A 22 9.34 1.07 -7.91
CA LEU A 22 10.54 1.66 -7.31
C LEU A 22 11.64 1.89 -8.36
N ALA A 23 11.70 1.06 -9.40
CA ALA A 23 12.67 1.23 -10.49
C ALA A 23 12.47 2.52 -11.27
N LEU A 24 11.31 3.17 -11.13
CA LEU A 24 11.05 4.49 -11.73
C LEU A 24 11.72 5.62 -10.94
N ILE A 25 12.06 5.40 -9.68
CA ILE A 25 12.56 6.44 -8.78
C ILE A 25 13.89 6.08 -8.10
N ALA A 26 14.44 4.90 -8.35
CA ALA A 26 15.70 4.45 -7.77
C ALA A 26 16.45 3.55 -8.74
N ASP A 27 17.76 3.43 -8.54
CA ASP A 27 18.57 2.52 -9.34
C ASP A 27 18.37 1.06 -8.92
N LEU A 28 18.81 0.14 -9.76
CA LEU A 28 18.58 -1.29 -9.53
C LEU A 28 19.18 -1.80 -8.21
N PRO A 29 20.43 -1.46 -7.83
CA PRO A 29 20.95 -1.89 -6.53
C PRO A 29 20.08 -1.42 -5.35
N THR A 30 19.58 -0.19 -5.39
CA THR A 30 18.70 0.35 -4.35
C THR A 30 17.36 -0.39 -4.34
N VAL A 31 16.77 -0.61 -5.52
CA VAL A 31 15.50 -1.36 -5.65
C VAL A 31 15.64 -2.77 -5.04
N ASN A 32 16.71 -3.47 -5.36
CA ASN A 32 16.94 -4.82 -4.84
C ASN A 32 17.08 -4.83 -3.33
N LYS A 33 17.81 -3.86 -2.79
CA LYS A 33 18.01 -3.71 -1.34
C LYS A 33 16.69 -3.43 -0.61
N VAL A 34 15.90 -2.51 -1.13
CA VAL A 34 14.60 -2.14 -0.54
C VAL A 34 13.60 -3.29 -0.66
N THR A 35 13.54 -3.95 -1.81
CA THR A 35 12.65 -5.10 -2.02
C THR A 35 12.98 -6.23 -1.04
N LYS A 36 14.26 -6.49 -0.80
CA LYS A 36 14.69 -7.49 0.18
C LYS A 36 14.20 -7.12 1.60
N ARG A 37 14.28 -5.84 1.94
CA ARG A 37 13.77 -5.35 3.24
C ARG A 37 12.25 -5.49 3.34
N LEU A 38 11.52 -5.25 2.24
CA LEU A 38 10.07 -5.45 2.21
C LEU A 38 9.72 -6.91 2.45
N ARG A 39 10.44 -7.86 1.82
CA ARG A 39 10.19 -9.30 2.01
C ARG A 39 10.45 -9.74 3.45
N ALA A 40 11.42 -9.15 4.13
CA ALA A 40 11.79 -9.48 5.50
C ALA A 40 11.00 -8.67 6.54
N GLY A 41 10.23 -7.66 6.11
CA GLY A 41 9.60 -6.72 7.01
C GLY A 41 8.40 -7.30 7.75
N THR A 42 8.07 -6.64 8.86
CA THR A 42 6.91 -6.98 9.69
C THR A 42 5.72 -6.12 9.27
N VAL A 43 4.53 -6.72 9.27
CA VAL A 43 3.29 -5.99 9.00
C VAL A 43 2.96 -5.12 10.22
N VAL A 44 2.67 -3.84 9.95
CA VAL A 44 2.11 -2.90 10.92
C VAL A 44 0.78 -2.37 10.39
N TYR A 45 -0.02 -1.72 11.23
CA TYR A 45 -1.35 -1.22 10.84
C TYR A 45 -1.36 0.29 10.85
N LYS A 46 -1.83 0.89 9.75
CA LYS A 46 -1.95 2.35 9.59
C LYS A 46 -3.31 2.68 8.99
N LYS A 47 -3.85 3.84 9.35
CA LYS A 47 -5.16 4.27 8.85
C LYS A 47 -5.08 4.67 7.38
N ALA A 48 -6.14 4.34 6.63
CA ALA A 48 -6.23 4.66 5.21
C ALA A 48 -5.97 6.14 4.96
N LYS A 49 -6.61 7.04 5.73
CA LYS A 49 -6.43 8.48 5.57
C LYS A 49 -4.99 8.94 5.81
N ASP A 50 -4.30 8.31 6.76
CA ASP A 50 -2.93 8.69 7.09
C ASP A 50 -1.94 8.23 6.02
N ILE A 51 -2.17 7.04 5.44
CA ILE A 51 -1.33 6.56 4.34
C ILE A 51 -1.43 7.50 3.15
N LEU A 52 -2.65 7.88 2.75
CA LEU A 52 -2.85 8.80 1.61
C LEU A 52 -2.19 10.15 1.89
N ARG A 53 -2.36 10.68 3.09
CA ARG A 53 -1.78 11.97 3.48
C ARG A 53 -0.26 11.92 3.49
N ALA A 54 0.33 10.89 4.10
CA ALA A 54 1.79 10.75 4.19
C ALA A 54 2.43 10.54 2.82
N ALA A 55 1.72 9.88 1.90
CA ALA A 55 2.18 9.65 0.55
C ALA A 55 1.85 10.81 -0.40
N GLN A 56 1.07 11.80 0.05
CA GLN A 56 0.59 12.91 -0.77
C GLN A 56 -0.14 12.43 -2.03
N LEU A 57 -0.89 11.35 -1.88
CA LEU A 57 -1.65 10.76 -2.99
C LEU A 57 -3.10 11.23 -2.95
N THR A 58 -3.63 11.50 -4.14
CA THR A 58 -5.04 11.86 -4.32
C THR A 58 -5.91 10.63 -4.08
N LEU A 59 -7.03 10.82 -3.40
CA LEU A 59 -8.05 9.79 -3.31
C LEU A 59 -8.68 9.61 -4.70
N LEU A 60 -8.44 8.44 -5.31
CA LEU A 60 -9.02 8.11 -6.60
C LEU A 60 -10.52 7.93 -6.47
N PRO A 61 -11.32 8.26 -7.51
CA PRO A 61 -12.77 8.09 -7.44
C PRO A 61 -13.15 6.62 -7.30
N ALA A 62 -14.33 6.38 -6.70
CA ALA A 62 -14.81 5.03 -6.46
C ALA A 62 -15.09 4.25 -7.75
N ASP A 63 -15.33 4.94 -8.86
CA ASP A 63 -15.55 4.33 -10.18
C ASP A 63 -14.24 4.09 -10.96
N ASN A 64 -13.09 4.47 -10.43
CA ASN A 64 -11.82 4.02 -11.00
C ASN A 64 -11.84 2.49 -11.08
N PRO A 65 -11.53 1.88 -12.24
CA PRO A 65 -11.71 0.43 -12.42
C PRO A 65 -11.03 -0.43 -11.37
N HIS A 66 -9.83 -0.05 -10.93
CA HIS A 66 -9.08 -0.81 -9.92
C HIS A 66 -9.66 -0.60 -8.52
N VAL A 67 -10.06 0.63 -8.19
CA VAL A 67 -10.73 0.91 -6.92
C VAL A 67 -12.07 0.18 -6.86
N ALA A 68 -12.85 0.23 -7.94
CA ALA A 68 -14.13 -0.46 -8.02
C ALA A 68 -13.97 -1.98 -7.86
N ALA A 69 -12.92 -2.56 -8.47
CA ALA A 69 -12.63 -3.99 -8.34
C ALA A 69 -12.31 -4.36 -6.88
N ASP A 70 -11.52 -3.55 -6.20
CA ASP A 70 -11.19 -3.78 -4.79
C ASP A 70 -12.42 -3.58 -3.88
N LEU A 71 -13.27 -2.59 -4.18
CA LEU A 71 -14.53 -2.41 -3.45
C LEU A 71 -15.46 -3.63 -3.61
N ALA A 72 -15.49 -4.21 -4.81
CA ALA A 72 -16.26 -5.45 -5.05
C ALA A 72 -15.73 -6.62 -4.23
N LYS A 73 -14.40 -6.76 -4.10
CA LYS A 73 -13.78 -7.77 -3.25
C LYS A 73 -14.16 -7.57 -1.79
N ILE A 74 -14.10 -6.34 -1.30
CA ILE A 74 -14.48 -6.01 0.07
C ILE A 74 -15.93 -6.40 0.32
N LYS A 75 -16.82 -6.05 -0.59
CA LYS A 75 -18.25 -6.36 -0.48
C LYS A 75 -18.48 -7.87 -0.47
N ALA A 76 -17.73 -8.63 -1.27
CA ALA A 76 -17.83 -10.09 -1.34
C ALA A 76 -17.19 -10.78 -0.13
N GLY A 77 -16.47 -10.06 0.73
CA GLY A 77 -15.76 -10.65 1.87
C GLY A 77 -14.42 -11.28 1.48
N ASP A 78 -13.90 -10.99 0.31
CA ASP A 78 -12.60 -11.51 -0.14
C ASP A 78 -11.48 -10.71 0.52
N PRO A 79 -10.40 -11.37 1.01
CA PRO A 79 -9.30 -10.65 1.65
C PRO A 79 -8.43 -9.92 0.62
N LEU A 80 -7.94 -8.76 1.03
CA LEU A 80 -6.97 -7.97 0.27
C LEU A 80 -5.57 -8.25 0.76
N SER A 81 -4.60 -8.06 -0.11
CA SER A 81 -3.18 -8.20 0.24
C SER A 81 -2.68 -6.95 0.97
N PRO A 82 -1.85 -7.09 2.03
CA PRO A 82 -1.23 -5.95 2.69
C PRO A 82 -0.45 -5.06 1.72
N ILE A 83 -0.30 -3.81 2.09
CA ILE A 83 0.34 -2.77 1.29
C ILE A 83 1.86 -2.83 1.48
N LEU A 84 2.61 -2.49 0.44
CA LEU A 84 4.06 -2.34 0.51
C LEU A 84 4.43 -0.86 0.36
N ALA A 85 5.20 -0.33 1.30
CA ALA A 85 5.58 1.06 1.30
C ALA A 85 7.05 1.25 1.71
N VAL A 86 7.62 2.36 1.27
CA VAL A 86 8.98 2.76 1.65
C VAL A 86 8.89 4.04 2.46
N ARG A 87 9.54 4.05 3.61
CA ARG A 87 9.51 5.18 4.55
C ARG A 87 10.06 6.43 3.89
N GLY A 88 9.34 7.54 4.08
CA GLY A 88 9.83 8.84 3.70
C GLY A 88 10.85 9.38 4.71
N ASP A 89 11.10 10.67 4.64
CA ASP A 89 12.04 11.34 5.55
C ASP A 89 11.42 12.67 5.99
N LEU A 90 11.03 12.74 7.26
CA LEU A 90 10.45 13.94 7.83
C LEU A 90 11.40 15.14 7.75
N MET A 91 12.69 14.90 7.96
CA MET A 91 13.66 15.98 8.06
C MET A 91 13.97 16.64 6.70
N THR A 92 13.85 15.88 5.62
CA THR A 92 14.09 16.39 4.25
C THR A 92 12.79 16.57 3.45
N GLY A 93 11.62 16.28 4.06
CA GLY A 93 10.34 16.47 3.40
C GLY A 93 10.00 15.42 2.35
N VAL A 94 10.67 14.27 2.38
CA VAL A 94 10.37 13.17 1.45
C VAL A 94 9.14 12.42 1.94
N GLN A 95 8.14 12.27 1.06
CA GLN A 95 6.90 11.59 1.40
C GLN A 95 7.06 10.07 1.45
N LEU A 96 6.11 9.39 2.09
CA LEU A 96 5.97 7.94 2.03
C LEU A 96 5.77 7.52 0.58
N GLN A 97 6.42 6.43 0.15
CA GLN A 97 6.19 5.83 -1.16
C GLN A 97 5.32 4.60 -1.01
N VAL A 98 4.11 4.62 -1.56
CA VAL A 98 3.29 3.42 -1.64
C VAL A 98 3.74 2.66 -2.89
N ALA A 99 4.57 1.66 -2.68
CA ALA A 99 5.19 0.90 -3.78
C ALA A 99 4.21 -0.10 -4.40
N ASP A 100 3.26 -0.61 -3.61
CA ASP A 100 2.20 -1.50 -4.10
C ASP A 100 0.97 -1.36 -3.21
N GLY A 101 -0.19 -1.16 -3.84
CA GLY A 101 -1.47 -1.16 -3.14
C GLY A 101 -2.21 0.17 -3.08
N TYR A 102 -1.88 1.15 -3.90
CA TYR A 102 -2.55 2.45 -3.93
C TYR A 102 -4.08 2.31 -4.05
N HIS A 103 -4.56 1.47 -4.98
CA HIS A 103 -6.00 1.28 -5.18
C HIS A 103 -6.67 0.62 -3.98
N ARG A 104 -5.98 -0.30 -3.30
CA ARG A 104 -6.49 -0.94 -2.08
C ARG A 104 -6.64 0.06 -0.94
N VAL A 105 -5.73 1.02 -0.84
CA VAL A 105 -5.84 2.10 0.15
C VAL A 105 -7.06 2.97 -0.13
N CYS A 106 -7.28 3.34 -1.39
CA CYS A 106 -8.45 4.13 -1.79
C CYS A 106 -9.76 3.39 -1.50
N ALA A 107 -9.84 2.11 -1.87
CA ALA A 107 -11.03 1.30 -1.60
C ALA A 107 -11.31 1.19 -0.10
N SER A 108 -10.27 0.99 0.69
CA SER A 108 -10.39 0.94 2.15
C SER A 108 -10.89 2.26 2.73
N TYR A 109 -10.40 3.38 2.20
CA TYR A 109 -10.84 4.72 2.60
C TYR A 109 -12.35 4.91 2.39
N TYR A 110 -12.88 4.45 1.25
CA TYR A 110 -14.30 4.55 0.96
C TYR A 110 -15.16 3.70 1.88
N THR A 111 -14.60 2.62 2.41
CA THR A 111 -15.30 1.80 3.41
C THR A 111 -15.35 2.53 4.75
N ASP A 112 -14.21 3.06 5.19
CA ASP A 112 -14.06 3.92 6.36
C ASP A 112 -12.66 4.55 6.27
N GLU A 113 -12.57 5.87 6.34
CA GLU A 113 -11.29 6.58 6.27
C GLU A 113 -10.33 6.16 7.39
N ASN A 114 -10.85 5.66 8.50
CA ASN A 114 -10.07 5.17 9.64
C ASN A 114 -9.77 3.66 9.57
N THR A 115 -10.08 3.01 8.43
CA THR A 115 -9.75 1.59 8.26
C THR A 115 -8.28 1.36 8.54
N ASP A 116 -7.98 0.42 9.44
CA ASP A 116 -6.61 0.01 9.72
C ASP A 116 -6.12 -0.91 8.62
N ILE A 117 -5.10 -0.47 7.90
CA ILE A 117 -4.53 -1.18 6.76
C ILE A 117 -3.22 -1.83 7.17
N PRO A 118 -3.06 -3.15 6.97
CA PRO A 118 -1.78 -3.80 7.17
C PRO A 118 -0.79 -3.35 6.09
N VAL A 119 0.38 -2.91 6.52
CA VAL A 119 1.40 -2.41 5.62
C VAL A 119 2.79 -2.84 6.10
N VAL A 120 3.64 -3.21 5.16
CA VAL A 120 5.07 -3.40 5.42
C VAL A 120 5.77 -2.12 4.98
N ILE A 121 6.48 -1.47 5.90
CA ILE A 121 7.21 -0.24 5.62
C ILE A 121 8.70 -0.52 5.73
N ALA A 122 9.39 -0.44 4.60
CA ALA A 122 10.84 -0.62 4.56
C ALA A 122 11.54 0.73 4.69
N SER A 123 12.72 0.73 5.31
CA SER A 123 13.62 1.88 5.30
C SER A 123 14.27 2.02 3.93
N ARG A 124 14.61 3.26 3.60
CA ARG A 124 15.31 3.56 2.35
C ARG A 124 16.73 2.99 2.33
#